data_e0018f47d9f6bf357c1b6b2397cbd968
#
_entry.id   e0018f47d9f6bf357c1b6b2397cbd968
#
_cell.length_a   1.000
_cell.length_b   1.000
_cell.length_c   1.000
_cell.angle_alpha   90.00
_cell.angle_beta   90.00
_cell.angle_gamma   90.00
#
_symmetry.space_group_name_H-M   'P 1'
#
loop_
_entity.id
_entity.type
_entity.pdbx_description
1 polymer ?
#
loop_
_entity_poly.entity_id
_entity_poly.type
_entity_poly.pdbx_seq_one_letter_code
_entity_poly.pdbx_strand_id
1 'polypeptide(L)'
;MTDTSRPQTNLLSLTEPQMAALVRGFGWPGYRSGQILRWLYQRRARTITQMTDLSQSDREQLAALATIQRTEDCTVLQSSDGTRKLLLTLDDGLRIETVLIPDEDRLTLCVSTQVGCMLDCGFCLTGTMGLKRNLKAHEIVDQILTAQDHLSGDEHLTNLVFMGMGEPLANIEALSAAIRCLTNKSWGLGWSPRRITVSTAGLATRLKDVAALGVNLAISLNGTTEEQRRQLMPAASQIASLKTLMAACRRYPLPPMRRLTFEYVLLAGINDRDDDARRLVKLLSGIRCKVNLIPFNEFPGNAFRRPADDRIFTFQAILTRAGIDAFIRKSRGRDVLGACGQLGNIPTGQGSSALTQIESRC
;
A
#
# COMPACT_ATOMS: atom_id res chain seq x y z
N MET A 1 26.40 -20.18 -31.36
CA MET A 1 26.83 -19.24 -30.32
C MET A 1 25.78 -18.14 -30.28
N THR A 2 24.79 -18.25 -29.40
CA THR A 2 23.76 -17.22 -29.23
C THR A 2 24.34 -16.08 -28.42
N ASP A 3 24.35 -14.89 -29.01
CA ASP A 3 24.76 -13.64 -28.35
C ASP A 3 23.85 -13.38 -27.15
N THR A 4 24.34 -13.69 -25.94
CA THR A 4 23.62 -13.57 -24.65
C THR A 4 23.67 -12.15 -24.04
N SER A 5 24.02 -11.14 -24.85
CA SER A 5 24.30 -9.78 -24.35
C SER A 5 23.08 -8.83 -24.27
N ARG A 6 21.88 -9.22 -24.74
CA ARG A 6 20.70 -8.38 -24.60
C ARG A 6 19.97 -8.71 -23.30
N PRO A 7 19.74 -7.73 -22.41
CA PRO A 7 18.97 -7.96 -21.20
C PRO A 7 17.55 -8.44 -21.59
N GLN A 8 17.13 -9.58 -21.05
CA GLN A 8 15.80 -10.11 -21.25
C GLN A 8 14.75 -9.18 -20.66
N THR A 9 13.64 -9.02 -21.36
CA THR A 9 12.53 -8.21 -20.88
C THR A 9 11.74 -8.96 -19.82
N ASN A 10 11.59 -8.39 -18.60
CA ASN A 10 10.68 -8.94 -17.61
C ASN A 10 9.22 -8.75 -18.08
N LEU A 11 8.51 -9.83 -18.33
CA LEU A 11 7.12 -9.79 -18.81
C LEU A 11 6.17 -9.06 -17.84
N LEU A 12 6.43 -9.11 -16.53
CA LEU A 12 5.64 -8.38 -15.54
C LEU A 12 5.81 -6.86 -15.66
N SER A 13 6.91 -6.38 -16.24
CA SER A 13 7.14 -4.94 -16.44
C SER A 13 6.32 -4.35 -17.60
N LEU A 14 5.76 -5.21 -18.46
CA LEU A 14 5.03 -4.78 -19.64
C LEU A 14 3.59 -4.40 -19.32
N THR A 15 3.17 -3.26 -19.83
CA THR A 15 1.74 -2.91 -19.88
C THR A 15 1.01 -3.79 -20.91
N GLU A 16 -0.32 -3.87 -20.81
CA GLU A 16 -1.14 -4.63 -21.79
C GLU A 16 -0.86 -4.22 -23.26
N PRO A 17 -0.76 -2.92 -23.64
CA PRO A 17 -0.37 -2.53 -24.99
C PRO A 17 1.04 -2.98 -25.40
N GLN A 18 2.00 -2.94 -24.45
CA GLN A 18 3.37 -3.41 -24.70
C GLN A 18 3.42 -4.93 -24.87
N MET A 19 2.67 -5.69 -24.08
CA MET A 19 2.51 -7.13 -24.24
C MET A 19 1.91 -7.47 -25.61
N ALA A 20 0.87 -6.73 -26.01
CA ALA A 20 0.29 -6.89 -27.35
C ALA A 20 1.29 -6.55 -28.49
N ALA A 21 2.15 -5.55 -28.27
CA ALA A 21 3.20 -5.21 -29.23
C ALA A 21 4.27 -6.32 -29.32
N LEU A 22 4.69 -6.89 -28.19
CA LEU A 22 5.61 -8.01 -28.12
C LEU A 22 5.06 -9.22 -28.92
N VAL A 23 3.80 -9.58 -28.67
CA VAL A 23 3.11 -10.69 -29.35
C VAL A 23 3.04 -10.45 -30.87
N ARG A 24 2.73 -9.22 -31.32
CA ARG A 24 2.75 -8.87 -32.75
C ARG A 24 4.17 -8.97 -33.34
N GLY A 25 5.20 -8.63 -32.58
CA GLY A 25 6.59 -8.76 -33.02
C GLY A 25 7.01 -10.19 -33.34
N PHE A 26 6.38 -11.19 -32.71
CA PHE A 26 6.53 -12.61 -33.05
C PHE A 26 5.65 -13.05 -34.24
N GLY A 27 4.80 -12.19 -34.77
CA GLY A 27 3.80 -12.60 -35.77
C GLY A 27 2.65 -13.44 -35.20
N TRP A 28 2.50 -13.47 -33.87
CA TRP A 28 1.47 -14.29 -33.22
C TRP A 28 0.09 -13.62 -33.24
N PRO A 29 -1.01 -14.43 -33.20
CA PRO A 29 -2.34 -13.89 -33.07
C PRO A 29 -2.52 -13.05 -31.78
N GLY A 30 -3.27 -11.94 -31.88
CA GLY A 30 -3.41 -10.95 -30.79
C GLY A 30 -3.95 -11.50 -29.46
N TYR A 31 -4.74 -12.57 -29.48
CA TYR A 31 -5.26 -13.21 -28.27
C TYR A 31 -4.16 -13.81 -27.37
N ARG A 32 -2.97 -14.09 -27.92
CA ARG A 32 -1.81 -14.62 -27.18
C ARG A 32 -1.36 -13.67 -26.07
N SER A 33 -1.49 -12.35 -26.26
CA SER A 33 -1.19 -11.39 -25.20
C SER A 33 -2.04 -11.61 -23.95
N GLY A 34 -3.34 -11.83 -24.12
CA GLY A 34 -4.25 -12.17 -23.03
C GLY A 34 -3.95 -13.52 -22.37
N GLN A 35 -3.48 -14.52 -23.14
CA GLN A 35 -3.03 -15.81 -22.57
C GLN A 35 -1.80 -15.61 -21.67
N ILE A 36 -0.77 -14.92 -22.15
CA ILE A 36 0.44 -14.64 -21.37
C ILE A 36 0.08 -13.88 -20.09
N LEU A 37 -0.73 -12.80 -20.18
CA LEU A 37 -1.13 -12.01 -19.02
C LEU A 37 -1.91 -12.87 -17.99
N ARG A 38 -2.79 -13.78 -18.43
CA ARG A 38 -3.48 -14.71 -17.51
C ARG A 38 -2.50 -15.67 -16.81
N TRP A 39 -1.47 -16.14 -17.50
CA TRP A 39 -0.43 -16.95 -16.88
C TRP A 39 0.32 -16.18 -15.81
N LEU A 40 0.68 -14.91 -16.08
CA LEU A 40 1.40 -14.07 -15.14
C LEU A 40 0.58 -13.77 -13.88
N TYR A 41 -0.69 -13.37 -14.05
CA TYR A 41 -1.47 -12.81 -12.94
C TYR A 41 -2.46 -13.79 -12.33
N GLN A 42 -3.18 -14.59 -13.11
CA GLN A 42 -4.18 -15.51 -12.57
C GLN A 42 -3.58 -16.86 -12.17
N ARG A 43 -2.67 -17.39 -12.99
CA ARG A 43 -1.98 -18.66 -12.71
C ARG A 43 -0.65 -18.46 -11.98
N ARG A 44 -0.18 -17.23 -11.83
CA ARG A 44 1.03 -16.84 -11.10
C ARG A 44 2.28 -17.59 -11.56
N ALA A 45 2.41 -17.79 -12.88
CA ALA A 45 3.56 -18.49 -13.44
C ALA A 45 4.87 -17.80 -13.04
N ARG A 46 5.86 -18.60 -12.65
CA ARG A 46 7.23 -18.15 -12.32
C ARG A 46 8.19 -18.39 -13.47
N THR A 47 7.84 -19.27 -14.42
CA THR A 47 8.66 -19.56 -15.61
C THR A 47 7.79 -19.59 -16.86
N ILE A 48 8.37 -19.26 -18.00
CA ILE A 48 7.70 -19.29 -19.31
C ILE A 48 7.34 -20.74 -19.69
N THR A 49 8.09 -21.74 -19.22
CA THR A 49 7.83 -23.16 -19.45
C THR A 49 6.49 -23.63 -18.90
N GLN A 50 5.98 -22.96 -17.86
CA GLN A 50 4.66 -23.25 -17.28
C GLN A 50 3.49 -22.83 -18.18
N MET A 51 3.71 -22.00 -19.20
CA MET A 51 2.66 -21.46 -20.08
C MET A 51 2.21 -22.49 -21.14
N THR A 52 1.56 -23.57 -20.69
CA THR A 52 1.21 -24.71 -21.54
C THR A 52 0.17 -24.40 -22.63
N ASP A 53 -0.50 -23.25 -22.59
CA ASP A 53 -1.37 -22.74 -23.67
C ASP A 53 -0.56 -22.28 -24.90
N LEU A 54 0.77 -22.08 -24.75
CA LEU A 54 1.69 -21.80 -25.82
C LEU A 54 2.34 -23.11 -26.29
N SER A 55 2.58 -23.23 -27.60
CA SER A 55 3.37 -24.35 -28.13
C SER A 55 4.77 -24.36 -27.53
N GLN A 56 5.47 -25.49 -27.59
CA GLN A 56 6.85 -25.55 -27.12
C GLN A 56 7.72 -24.55 -27.87
N SER A 57 7.60 -24.46 -29.19
CA SER A 57 8.33 -23.50 -30.02
C SER A 57 8.05 -22.05 -29.64
N ASP A 58 6.76 -21.69 -29.35
CA ASP A 58 6.41 -20.33 -28.90
C ASP A 58 7.06 -20.02 -27.53
N ARG A 59 7.07 -20.97 -26.59
CA ARG A 59 7.72 -20.80 -25.29
C ARG A 59 9.23 -20.58 -25.43
N GLU A 60 9.89 -21.33 -26.29
CA GLU A 60 11.32 -21.17 -26.57
C GLU A 60 11.63 -19.80 -27.20
N GLN A 61 10.84 -19.37 -28.19
CA GLN A 61 10.96 -18.03 -28.77
C GLN A 61 10.74 -16.93 -27.73
N LEU A 62 9.74 -17.05 -26.88
CA LEU A 62 9.47 -16.07 -25.81
C LEU A 62 10.59 -16.04 -24.80
N ALA A 63 11.09 -17.20 -24.36
CA ALA A 63 12.19 -17.33 -23.38
C ALA A 63 13.53 -16.79 -23.90
N ALA A 64 13.74 -16.75 -25.22
CA ALA A 64 14.93 -16.14 -25.81
C ALA A 64 14.99 -14.60 -25.62
N LEU A 65 13.84 -13.93 -25.52
CA LEU A 65 13.74 -12.46 -25.44
C LEU A 65 13.20 -11.93 -24.11
N ALA A 66 12.55 -12.79 -23.33
CA ALA A 66 11.83 -12.38 -22.12
C ALA A 66 12.03 -13.37 -20.97
N THR A 67 11.77 -12.88 -19.78
CA THR A 67 11.79 -13.66 -18.53
C THR A 67 10.59 -13.28 -17.67
N ILE A 68 10.33 -14.06 -16.62
CA ILE A 68 9.39 -13.70 -15.53
C ILE A 68 10.25 -13.50 -14.29
N GLN A 69 10.46 -12.22 -13.93
CA GLN A 69 11.23 -11.86 -12.75
C GLN A 69 10.25 -11.44 -11.65
N ARG A 70 10.15 -12.25 -10.62
CA ARG A 70 9.41 -11.98 -9.38
C ARG A 70 10.39 -11.88 -8.23
N THR A 71 9.98 -11.23 -7.15
CA THR A 71 10.78 -11.19 -5.93
C THR A 71 11.04 -12.62 -5.43
N GLU A 72 12.32 -12.99 -5.38
CA GLU A 72 12.79 -14.31 -4.91
C GLU A 72 13.24 -14.26 -3.45
N ASP A 73 13.83 -13.14 -3.02
CA ASP A 73 14.29 -12.94 -1.64
C ASP A 73 13.19 -12.29 -0.81
N CYS A 74 12.51 -13.13 -0.02
CA CYS A 74 11.42 -12.74 0.86
C CYS A 74 11.66 -13.36 2.25
N THR A 75 11.71 -12.51 3.28
CA THR A 75 11.73 -12.95 4.68
C THR A 75 10.38 -12.66 5.30
N VAL A 76 9.79 -13.66 5.96
CA VAL A 76 8.51 -13.54 6.66
C VAL A 76 8.73 -13.44 8.16
N LEU A 77 8.26 -12.36 8.77
CA LEU A 77 8.21 -12.18 10.23
C LEU A 77 6.77 -12.39 10.70
N GLN A 78 6.60 -13.35 11.61
CA GLN A 78 5.29 -13.71 12.17
C GLN A 78 5.09 -13.04 13.53
N SER A 79 4.00 -12.29 13.66
CA SER A 79 3.55 -11.71 14.94
C SER A 79 2.74 -12.71 15.76
N SER A 80 2.72 -12.54 17.07
CA SER A 80 1.90 -13.31 17.99
C SER A 80 0.38 -13.16 17.74
N ASP A 81 -0.04 -12.07 17.09
CA ASP A 81 -1.44 -11.82 16.74
C ASP A 81 -1.85 -12.33 15.34
N GLY A 82 -0.98 -13.11 14.69
CA GLY A 82 -1.20 -13.67 13.36
C GLY A 82 -0.82 -12.76 12.20
N THR A 83 -0.41 -11.51 12.46
CA THR A 83 0.09 -10.61 11.42
C THR A 83 1.40 -11.14 10.86
N ARG A 84 1.56 -11.09 9.53
CA ARG A 84 2.81 -11.49 8.84
C ARG A 84 3.36 -10.29 8.09
N LYS A 85 4.59 -9.90 8.42
CA LYS A 85 5.34 -8.88 7.68
C LYS A 85 6.31 -9.56 6.73
N LEU A 86 6.19 -9.28 5.45
CA LEU A 86 7.04 -9.77 4.38
C LEU A 86 8.06 -8.69 4.03
N LEU A 87 9.34 -9.01 4.14
CA LEU A 87 10.44 -8.17 3.70
C LEU A 87 10.86 -8.66 2.32
N LEU A 88 10.74 -7.81 1.32
CA LEU A 88 11.00 -8.13 -0.08
C LEU A 88 12.24 -7.39 -0.54
N THR A 89 13.21 -8.10 -1.10
CA THR A 89 14.38 -7.51 -1.75
C THR A 89 14.11 -7.36 -3.24
N LEU A 90 14.22 -6.13 -3.74
CA LEU A 90 14.01 -5.79 -5.14
C LEU A 90 15.27 -6.07 -5.98
N ASP A 91 15.14 -6.09 -7.31
CA ASP A 91 16.25 -6.40 -8.25
C ASP A 91 17.49 -5.50 -8.08
N ASP A 92 17.31 -4.28 -7.57
CA ASP A 92 18.37 -3.33 -7.27
C ASP A 92 18.95 -3.44 -5.86
N GLY A 93 18.55 -4.48 -5.10
CA GLY A 93 18.97 -4.72 -3.73
C GLY A 93 18.28 -3.86 -2.67
N LEU A 94 17.39 -2.94 -3.08
CA LEU A 94 16.57 -2.17 -2.14
C LEU A 94 15.49 -3.05 -1.52
N ARG A 95 15.06 -2.72 -0.29
CA ARG A 95 14.08 -3.49 0.45
C ARG A 95 12.80 -2.71 0.67
N ILE A 96 11.69 -3.42 0.57
CA ILE A 96 10.36 -2.93 0.93
C ILE A 96 9.66 -3.93 1.85
N GLU A 97 8.64 -3.45 2.52
CA GLU A 97 7.83 -4.26 3.42
C GLU A 97 6.37 -4.24 2.99
N THR A 98 5.72 -5.39 3.08
CA THR A 98 4.26 -5.54 2.92
C THR A 98 3.72 -6.37 4.08
N VAL A 99 2.47 -6.16 4.49
CA VAL A 99 1.96 -6.77 5.73
C VAL A 99 0.60 -7.43 5.49
N LEU A 100 0.52 -8.71 5.83
CA LEU A 100 -0.72 -9.47 5.91
C LEU A 100 -1.34 -9.28 7.30
N ILE A 101 -2.52 -8.68 7.34
CA ILE A 101 -3.19 -8.30 8.59
C ILE A 101 -4.50 -9.07 8.70
N PRO A 102 -4.58 -10.11 9.56
CA PRO A 102 -5.81 -10.83 9.83
C PRO A 102 -6.71 -10.00 10.77
N ASP A 103 -8.01 -10.01 10.52
CA ASP A 103 -9.01 -9.36 11.37
C ASP A 103 -10.38 -10.03 11.19
N GLU A 104 -10.73 -10.94 12.10
CA GLU A 104 -11.94 -11.78 11.99
C GLU A 104 -11.99 -12.52 10.64
N ASP A 105 -13.04 -12.28 9.84
CA ASP A 105 -13.21 -12.89 8.51
C ASP A 105 -12.44 -12.17 7.39
N ARG A 106 -11.54 -11.26 7.72
CA ARG A 106 -10.80 -10.45 6.75
C ARG A 106 -9.30 -10.71 6.82
N LEU A 107 -8.69 -10.83 5.67
CA LEU A 107 -7.26 -10.78 5.51
C LEU A 107 -6.90 -9.60 4.60
N THR A 108 -6.35 -8.56 5.21
CA THR A 108 -5.97 -7.33 4.50
C THR A 108 -4.48 -7.34 4.18
N LEU A 109 -4.12 -7.02 2.94
CA LEU A 109 -2.73 -6.77 2.58
C LEU A 109 -2.46 -5.26 2.54
N CYS A 110 -1.46 -4.84 3.32
CA CYS A 110 -0.91 -3.49 3.30
C CYS A 110 0.26 -3.44 2.32
N VAL A 111 0.14 -2.64 1.26
CA VAL A 111 1.04 -2.60 0.09
C VAL A 111 1.83 -1.30 0.08
N SER A 112 3.12 -1.39 -0.23
CA SER A 112 4.05 -0.27 -0.39
C SER A 112 4.04 0.27 -1.82
N THR A 113 4.34 1.56 -1.98
CA THR A 113 4.37 2.27 -3.28
C THR A 113 5.70 2.96 -3.57
N GLN A 114 6.56 3.07 -2.56
CA GLN A 114 7.90 3.68 -2.67
C GLN A 114 8.88 2.89 -1.81
N VAL A 115 10.16 3.01 -2.10
CA VAL A 115 11.24 2.65 -1.19
C VAL A 115 11.56 3.89 -0.35
N GLY A 116 11.19 3.85 0.94
CA GLY A 116 11.15 5.03 1.79
C GLY A 116 9.92 5.91 1.51
N CYS A 117 9.95 7.18 1.92
CA CYS A 117 8.85 8.12 1.72
C CYS A 117 9.37 9.55 1.59
N MET A 118 8.72 10.35 0.74
CA MET A 118 9.08 11.75 0.53
C MET A 118 8.47 12.72 1.58
N LEU A 119 7.57 12.24 2.44
CA LEU A 119 6.73 13.13 3.25
C LEU A 119 7.25 13.40 4.65
N ASP A 120 8.34 12.78 5.08
CA ASP A 120 9.05 12.98 6.35
C ASP A 120 8.13 13.14 7.60
N CYS A 121 7.01 12.39 7.65
CA CYS A 121 6.09 12.41 8.79
C CYS A 121 6.82 11.96 10.07
N GLY A 122 6.87 12.81 11.10
CA GLY A 122 7.66 12.56 12.32
C GLY A 122 7.19 11.36 13.16
N PHE A 123 5.95 10.89 12.95
CA PHE A 123 5.38 9.72 13.61
C PHE A 123 5.48 8.43 12.78
N CYS A 124 6.21 8.44 11.68
CA CYS A 124 6.30 7.30 10.74
C CYS A 124 7.75 6.91 10.50
N LEU A 125 8.11 5.66 10.79
CA LEU A 125 9.45 5.15 10.58
C LEU A 125 9.88 5.24 9.11
N THR A 126 8.97 4.93 8.17
CA THR A 126 9.25 5.09 6.73
C THR A 126 9.57 6.55 6.37
N GLY A 127 8.90 7.51 7.02
CA GLY A 127 9.18 8.94 6.81
C GLY A 127 10.61 9.33 7.17
N THR A 128 11.19 8.72 8.21
CA THR A 128 12.58 9.02 8.64
C THR A 128 13.64 8.47 7.69
N MET A 129 13.27 7.54 6.78
CA MET A 129 14.21 6.94 5.84
C MET A 129 14.52 7.83 4.62
N GLY A 130 13.70 8.84 4.37
CA GLY A 130 13.70 9.59 3.11
C GLY A 130 13.30 8.74 1.92
N LEU A 131 13.08 9.37 0.79
CA LEU A 131 12.74 8.69 -0.47
C LEU A 131 14.01 8.19 -1.17
N LYS A 132 14.03 6.91 -1.53
CA LYS A 132 15.07 6.35 -2.44
C LYS A 132 14.56 6.36 -3.88
N ARG A 133 13.40 5.76 -4.14
CA ARG A 133 12.72 5.78 -5.43
C ARG A 133 11.25 5.36 -5.35
N ASN A 134 10.52 5.66 -6.39
CA ASN A 134 9.20 5.10 -6.62
C ASN A 134 9.30 3.60 -6.98
N LEU A 135 8.30 2.81 -6.58
CA LEU A 135 8.14 1.45 -7.08
C LEU A 135 7.57 1.48 -8.50
N LYS A 136 8.02 0.54 -9.32
CA LYS A 136 7.45 0.25 -10.63
C LYS A 136 6.09 -0.44 -10.45
N ALA A 137 5.22 -0.37 -11.46
CA ALA A 137 3.89 -0.98 -11.38
C ALA A 137 3.94 -2.49 -11.09
N HIS A 138 4.86 -3.22 -11.70
CA HIS A 138 5.02 -4.65 -11.46
C HIS A 138 5.55 -4.95 -10.05
N GLU A 139 6.44 -4.12 -9.48
CA GLU A 139 6.91 -4.28 -8.10
C GLU A 139 5.76 -4.06 -7.09
N ILE A 140 4.80 -3.19 -7.41
CA ILE A 140 3.59 -3.01 -6.61
C ILE A 140 2.70 -4.26 -6.69
N VAL A 141 2.48 -4.81 -7.90
CA VAL A 141 1.65 -6.01 -8.09
C VAL A 141 2.33 -7.25 -7.52
N ASP A 142 3.66 -7.35 -7.63
CA ASP A 142 4.41 -8.51 -7.15
C ASP A 142 4.33 -8.69 -5.63
N GLN A 143 4.17 -7.62 -4.85
CA GLN A 143 3.86 -7.72 -3.42
C GLN A 143 2.58 -8.53 -3.17
N ILE A 144 1.55 -8.35 -4.01
CA ILE A 144 0.28 -9.06 -3.88
C ILE A 144 0.45 -10.54 -4.30
N LEU A 145 1.15 -10.77 -5.42
CA LEU A 145 1.43 -12.12 -5.90
C LEU A 145 2.27 -12.92 -4.88
N THR A 146 3.32 -12.28 -4.33
CA THR A 146 4.17 -12.90 -3.30
C THR A 146 3.38 -13.17 -2.02
N ALA A 147 2.57 -12.21 -1.55
CA ALA A 147 1.72 -12.44 -0.40
C ALA A 147 0.75 -13.60 -0.61
N GLN A 148 0.18 -13.75 -1.82
CA GLN A 148 -0.70 -14.88 -2.16
C GLN A 148 0.04 -16.23 -2.16
N ASP A 149 1.32 -16.26 -2.49
CA ASP A 149 2.14 -17.47 -2.45
C ASP A 149 2.44 -17.93 -1.00
N HIS A 150 2.28 -17.02 -0.02
CA HIS A 150 2.45 -17.30 1.41
C HIS A 150 1.13 -17.55 2.16
N LEU A 151 0.01 -17.65 1.45
CA LEU A 151 -1.26 -18.04 2.05
C LEU A 151 -1.32 -19.56 2.19
N SER A 152 -1.93 -20.03 3.26
CA SER A 152 -2.08 -21.46 3.57
C SER A 152 -3.56 -21.83 3.73
N GLY A 153 -3.88 -23.09 3.39
CA GLY A 153 -5.23 -23.62 3.53
C GLY A 153 -6.28 -22.75 2.79
N ASP A 154 -7.35 -22.38 3.49
CA ASP A 154 -8.47 -21.60 2.94
C ASP A 154 -8.24 -20.08 3.03
N GLU A 155 -7.05 -19.62 3.42
CA GLU A 155 -6.75 -18.21 3.48
C GLU A 155 -6.87 -17.56 2.08
N HIS A 156 -7.52 -16.42 2.02
CA HIS A 156 -7.56 -15.59 0.83
C HIS A 156 -7.57 -14.11 1.18
N LEU A 157 -6.91 -13.30 0.36
CA LEU A 157 -6.91 -11.86 0.55
C LEU A 157 -8.32 -11.30 0.31
N THR A 158 -8.82 -10.52 1.26
CA THR A 158 -10.14 -9.89 1.18
C THR A 158 -10.07 -8.41 0.86
N ASN A 159 -9.01 -7.72 1.26
CA ASN A 159 -8.83 -6.28 1.12
C ASN A 159 -7.38 -5.92 0.79
N LEU A 160 -7.21 -4.85 0.00
CA LEU A 160 -5.90 -4.24 -0.28
C LEU A 160 -5.91 -2.80 0.22
N VAL A 161 -4.86 -2.40 0.93
CA VAL A 161 -4.69 -1.01 1.37
C VAL A 161 -3.29 -0.51 0.96
N PHE A 162 -3.23 0.57 0.21
CA PHE A 162 -1.97 1.24 -0.14
C PHE A 162 -1.63 2.22 0.99
N MET A 163 -1.16 1.63 2.11
CA MET A 163 -0.80 2.31 3.36
C MET A 163 0.55 1.82 3.92
N GLY A 164 1.31 1.09 3.10
CA GLY A 164 2.66 0.66 3.40
C GLY A 164 3.68 1.79 3.25
N MET A 165 4.86 1.47 2.78
CA MET A 165 5.92 2.45 2.58
C MET A 165 5.60 3.38 1.41
N GLY A 166 5.73 4.71 1.63
CA GLY A 166 5.60 5.74 0.60
C GLY A 166 4.26 6.48 0.58
N GLU A 167 4.22 7.55 -0.21
CA GLU A 167 3.00 8.31 -0.54
C GLU A 167 2.46 7.84 -1.91
N PRO A 168 1.32 7.15 -1.93
CA PRO A 168 0.80 6.58 -3.18
C PRO A 168 0.56 7.59 -4.30
N LEU A 169 0.10 8.80 -3.97
CA LEU A 169 -0.19 9.82 -4.97
C LEU A 169 1.07 10.49 -5.55
N ALA A 170 2.22 10.33 -4.90
CA ALA A 170 3.50 10.73 -5.49
C ALA A 170 4.00 9.72 -6.54
N ASN A 171 3.40 8.52 -6.58
CA ASN A 171 3.68 7.47 -7.57
C ASN A 171 2.41 7.09 -8.34
N ILE A 172 1.59 8.05 -8.73
CA ILE A 172 0.23 7.82 -9.23
C ILE A 172 0.22 7.06 -10.57
N GLU A 173 1.22 7.23 -11.41
CA GLU A 173 1.31 6.55 -12.71
C GLU A 173 1.48 5.04 -12.52
N ALA A 174 2.45 4.62 -11.71
CA ALA A 174 2.67 3.20 -11.40
C ALA A 174 1.53 2.60 -10.57
N LEU A 175 1.01 3.35 -9.59
CA LEU A 175 -0.16 2.96 -8.82
C LEU A 175 -1.37 2.73 -9.73
N SER A 176 -1.64 3.63 -10.67
CA SER A 176 -2.76 3.50 -11.60
C SER A 176 -2.61 2.30 -12.52
N ALA A 177 -1.41 2.03 -13.00
CA ALA A 177 -1.11 0.84 -13.80
C ALA A 177 -1.30 -0.45 -12.98
N ALA A 178 -0.81 -0.47 -11.74
CA ALA A 178 -1.01 -1.59 -10.82
C ALA A 178 -2.51 -1.83 -10.54
N ILE A 179 -3.29 -0.77 -10.19
CA ILE A 179 -4.71 -0.91 -9.90
C ILE A 179 -5.49 -1.40 -11.14
N ARG A 180 -5.13 -0.95 -12.34
CA ARG A 180 -5.73 -1.50 -13.58
C ARG A 180 -5.46 -3.00 -13.73
N CYS A 181 -4.24 -3.45 -13.48
CA CYS A 181 -3.91 -4.87 -13.47
C CYS A 181 -4.71 -5.63 -12.40
N LEU A 182 -4.78 -5.09 -11.18
CA LEU A 182 -5.52 -5.70 -10.07
C LEU A 182 -7.01 -5.84 -10.37
N THR A 183 -7.63 -4.86 -11.02
CA THR A 183 -9.09 -4.82 -11.24
C THR A 183 -9.54 -5.43 -12.57
N ASN A 184 -8.63 -5.69 -13.50
CA ASN A 184 -8.97 -6.33 -14.78
C ASN A 184 -9.44 -7.77 -14.55
N LYS A 185 -10.68 -8.08 -15.03
CA LYS A 185 -11.30 -9.39 -14.85
C LYS A 185 -10.89 -10.40 -15.91
N SER A 186 -10.47 -9.95 -17.09
CA SER A 186 -10.17 -10.84 -18.23
C SER A 186 -8.78 -11.46 -18.14
N TRP A 187 -7.79 -10.72 -17.65
CA TRP A 187 -6.40 -11.17 -17.59
C TRP A 187 -5.67 -10.82 -16.30
N GLY A 188 -6.18 -9.87 -15.53
CA GLY A 188 -5.59 -9.44 -14.25
C GLY A 188 -6.14 -10.25 -13.07
N LEU A 189 -6.01 -9.70 -11.88
CA LEU A 189 -6.40 -10.39 -10.64
C LEU A 189 -7.90 -10.30 -10.31
N GLY A 190 -8.69 -9.52 -11.06
CA GLY A 190 -10.15 -9.47 -10.96
C GLY A 190 -10.70 -8.85 -9.66
N TRP A 191 -9.89 -8.07 -8.94
CA TRP A 191 -10.30 -7.43 -7.69
C TRP A 191 -11.46 -6.46 -7.87
N SER A 192 -12.38 -6.47 -6.93
CA SER A 192 -13.39 -5.41 -6.85
C SER A 192 -12.74 -4.11 -6.39
N PRO A 193 -12.92 -2.97 -7.08
CA PRO A 193 -12.42 -1.68 -6.61
C PRO A 193 -12.90 -1.29 -5.21
N ARG A 194 -14.01 -1.85 -4.74
CA ARG A 194 -14.53 -1.64 -3.37
C ARG A 194 -13.67 -2.28 -2.29
N ARG A 195 -12.81 -3.23 -2.65
CA ARG A 195 -11.90 -3.92 -1.74
C ARG A 195 -10.50 -3.29 -1.72
N ILE A 196 -10.29 -2.24 -2.53
CA ILE A 196 -9.02 -1.53 -2.64
C ILE A 196 -9.17 -0.14 -2.03
N THR A 197 -8.24 0.24 -1.15
CA THR A 197 -8.18 1.58 -0.55
C THR A 197 -6.83 2.20 -0.82
N VAL A 198 -6.83 3.40 -1.39
CA VAL A 198 -5.63 4.24 -1.54
C VAL A 198 -5.65 5.28 -0.44
N SER A 199 -4.54 5.42 0.29
CA SER A 199 -4.34 6.46 1.30
C SER A 199 -3.46 7.58 0.74
N THR A 200 -3.65 8.80 1.24
CA THR A 200 -2.76 9.93 0.95
C THR A 200 -2.66 10.86 2.14
N ALA A 201 -1.49 11.41 2.36
CA ALA A 201 -1.28 12.46 3.34
C ALA A 201 -1.75 13.84 2.86
N GLY A 202 -2.29 13.93 1.64
CA GLY A 202 -2.99 15.13 1.19
C GLY A 202 -2.41 15.82 -0.04
N LEU A 203 -1.96 15.05 -1.04
CA LEU A 203 -1.67 15.60 -2.36
C LEU A 203 -2.99 15.99 -3.05
N ALA A 204 -3.56 17.12 -2.63
CA ALA A 204 -4.94 17.55 -2.94
C ALA A 204 -5.24 17.63 -4.46
N THR A 205 -4.24 17.98 -5.26
CA THR A 205 -4.37 18.09 -6.73
C THR A 205 -4.51 16.74 -7.43
N ARG A 206 -4.09 15.64 -6.78
CA ARG A 206 -4.10 14.28 -7.31
C ARG A 206 -5.32 13.46 -6.86
N LEU A 207 -6.20 13.98 -5.99
CA LEU A 207 -7.38 13.23 -5.53
C LEU A 207 -8.30 12.81 -6.68
N LYS A 208 -8.41 13.63 -7.72
CA LYS A 208 -9.18 13.32 -8.95
C LYS A 208 -8.68 12.05 -9.66
N ASP A 209 -7.37 11.78 -9.59
CA ASP A 209 -6.78 10.62 -10.24
C ASP A 209 -7.24 9.33 -9.54
N VAL A 210 -7.35 9.35 -8.20
CA VAL A 210 -7.92 8.23 -7.43
C VAL A 210 -9.40 8.04 -7.72
N ALA A 211 -10.16 9.12 -7.89
CA ALA A 211 -11.57 9.04 -8.27
C ALA A 211 -11.77 8.32 -9.61
N ALA A 212 -10.89 8.58 -10.59
CA ALA A 212 -10.91 7.91 -11.89
C ALA A 212 -10.63 6.40 -11.80
N LEU A 213 -9.91 5.94 -10.77
CA LEU A 213 -9.66 4.51 -10.53
C LEU A 213 -10.84 3.79 -9.87
N GLY A 214 -11.81 4.54 -9.33
CA GLY A 214 -13.01 3.99 -8.72
C GLY A 214 -12.78 3.20 -7.42
N VAL A 215 -11.60 3.31 -6.79
CA VAL A 215 -11.25 2.69 -5.51
C VAL A 215 -11.66 3.55 -4.32
N ASN A 216 -11.51 3.06 -3.09
CA ASN A 216 -11.76 3.85 -1.89
C ASN A 216 -10.59 4.80 -1.63
N LEU A 217 -10.91 5.97 -1.07
CA LEU A 217 -9.92 6.99 -0.70
C LEU A 217 -9.89 7.17 0.83
N ALA A 218 -8.69 7.12 1.39
CA ALA A 218 -8.39 7.51 2.75
C ALA A 218 -7.48 8.74 2.77
N ILE A 219 -7.74 9.65 3.72
CA ILE A 219 -6.97 10.89 3.91
C ILE A 219 -6.27 10.83 5.27
N SER A 220 -4.96 10.74 5.28
CA SER A 220 -4.15 10.84 6.49
C SER A 220 -4.09 12.30 6.97
N LEU A 221 -5.07 12.68 7.80
CA LEU A 221 -5.25 14.07 8.23
C LEU A 221 -4.30 14.45 9.36
N ASN A 222 -4.26 13.67 10.43
CA ASN A 222 -3.35 13.69 11.59
C ASN A 222 -3.20 15.02 12.35
N GLY A 223 -3.84 16.08 11.91
CA GLY A 223 -3.85 17.39 12.58
C GLY A 223 -5.09 18.18 12.21
N THR A 224 -5.52 19.05 13.12
CA THR A 224 -6.73 19.88 12.99
C THR A 224 -6.41 21.35 12.77
N THR A 225 -5.11 21.71 12.79
CA THR A 225 -4.60 23.06 12.49
C THR A 225 -3.42 22.96 11.52
N GLU A 226 -3.14 24.05 10.80
CA GLU A 226 -1.98 24.14 9.91
C GLU A 226 -0.67 23.93 10.69
N GLU A 227 -0.61 24.42 11.92
CA GLU A 227 0.56 24.29 12.79
C GLU A 227 0.81 22.83 13.19
N GLN A 228 -0.23 22.10 13.66
CA GLN A 228 -0.11 20.67 13.95
C GLN A 228 0.34 19.89 12.72
N ARG A 229 -0.25 20.15 11.55
CA ARG A 229 0.14 19.46 10.33
C ARG A 229 1.59 19.76 9.94
N ARG A 230 2.03 21.00 10.08
CA ARG A 230 3.43 21.39 9.81
C ARG A 230 4.40 20.69 10.75
N GLN A 231 4.05 20.57 12.02
CA GLN A 231 4.86 19.86 13.01
C GLN A 231 4.94 18.36 12.74
N LEU A 232 3.80 17.74 12.37
CA LEU A 232 3.68 16.29 12.25
C LEU A 232 4.02 15.76 10.85
N MET A 233 3.75 16.56 9.82
CA MET A 233 3.81 16.19 8.41
C MET A 233 4.33 17.37 7.57
N PRO A 234 5.59 17.79 7.78
CA PRO A 234 6.10 19.05 7.23
C PRO A 234 6.04 19.12 5.71
N ALA A 235 6.51 18.10 4.99
CA ALA A 235 6.47 18.10 3.53
C ALA A 235 5.03 18.07 2.97
N ALA A 236 4.12 17.30 3.59
CA ALA A 236 2.72 17.30 3.17
C ALA A 236 2.05 18.66 3.35
N SER A 237 2.39 19.39 4.44
CA SER A 237 1.89 20.75 4.71
C SER A 237 2.40 21.79 3.71
N GLN A 238 3.61 21.61 3.19
CA GLN A 238 4.16 22.47 2.12
C GLN A 238 3.47 22.21 0.78
N ILE A 239 3.09 20.97 0.49
CA ILE A 239 2.41 20.59 -0.76
C ILE A 239 0.98 21.14 -0.80
N ALA A 240 0.23 21.03 0.30
CA ALA A 240 -1.14 21.51 0.39
C ALA A 240 -1.51 21.94 1.80
N SER A 241 -2.06 23.17 1.92
CA SER A 241 -2.63 23.62 3.19
C SER A 241 -3.83 22.76 3.59
N LEU A 242 -4.14 22.72 4.88
CA LEU A 242 -5.32 22.04 5.42
C LEU A 242 -6.60 22.56 4.74
N LYS A 243 -6.70 23.86 4.54
CA LYS A 243 -7.81 24.50 3.81
C LYS A 243 -7.96 23.95 2.39
N THR A 244 -6.86 23.86 1.64
CA THR A 244 -6.85 23.33 0.27
C THR A 244 -7.24 21.86 0.24
N LEU A 245 -6.70 21.05 1.16
CA LEU A 245 -7.02 19.64 1.27
C LEU A 245 -8.51 19.43 1.57
N MET A 246 -9.06 20.13 2.57
CA MET A 246 -10.46 19.99 2.95
C MET A 246 -11.40 20.46 1.82
N ALA A 247 -11.02 21.50 1.07
CA ALA A 247 -11.77 21.93 -0.09
C ALA A 247 -11.77 20.87 -1.21
N ALA A 248 -10.64 20.17 -1.42
CA ALA A 248 -10.56 19.08 -2.37
C ALA A 248 -11.41 17.86 -1.91
N CYS A 249 -11.40 17.53 -0.62
CA CYS A 249 -12.25 16.48 -0.06
C CYS A 249 -13.74 16.76 -0.24
N ARG A 250 -14.20 18.01 -0.06
CA ARG A 250 -15.60 18.39 -0.28
C ARG A 250 -16.03 18.26 -1.73
N ARG A 251 -15.11 18.48 -2.68
CA ARG A 251 -15.38 18.34 -4.13
C ARG A 251 -15.12 16.94 -4.68
N TYR A 252 -14.62 16.01 -3.83
CA TYR A 252 -14.32 14.66 -4.28
C TYR A 252 -15.59 13.94 -4.75
N PRO A 253 -15.63 13.37 -5.97
CA PRO A 253 -16.82 12.75 -6.54
C PRO A 253 -17.06 11.39 -5.90
N LEU A 254 -17.71 11.36 -4.76
CA LEU A 254 -18.06 10.13 -4.05
C LEU A 254 -19.23 9.43 -4.74
N PRO A 255 -19.08 8.17 -5.16
CA PRO A 255 -20.20 7.35 -5.59
C PRO A 255 -21.27 7.23 -4.48
N PRO A 256 -22.55 6.97 -4.84
CA PRO A 256 -23.57 6.63 -3.87
C PRO A 256 -23.09 5.53 -2.92
N MET A 257 -23.48 5.59 -1.64
CA MET A 257 -23.13 4.63 -0.58
C MET A 257 -21.64 4.53 -0.23
N ARG A 258 -20.74 5.33 -0.84
CA ARG A 258 -19.35 5.42 -0.41
C ARG A 258 -19.09 6.63 0.47
N ARG A 259 -18.06 6.53 1.29
CA ARG A 259 -17.60 7.58 2.21
C ARG A 259 -16.10 7.76 2.07
N LEU A 260 -15.60 8.98 2.28
CA LEU A 260 -14.18 9.20 2.55
C LEU A 260 -13.81 8.59 3.90
N THR A 261 -12.61 8.07 4.02
CA THR A 261 -12.04 7.69 5.30
C THR A 261 -11.02 8.74 5.71
N PHE A 262 -11.10 9.26 6.93
CA PHE A 262 -10.04 10.08 7.49
C PHE A 262 -9.26 9.25 8.50
N GLU A 263 -7.96 9.11 8.28
CA GLU A 263 -7.04 8.48 9.20
C GLU A 263 -6.47 9.55 10.13
N TYR A 264 -6.51 9.31 11.43
CA TYR A 264 -6.06 10.23 12.45
C TYR A 264 -5.23 9.52 13.49
N VAL A 265 -3.91 9.66 13.40
CA VAL A 265 -2.96 9.12 14.38
C VAL A 265 -3.03 9.98 15.63
N LEU A 266 -3.40 9.38 16.75
CA LEU A 266 -3.48 10.04 18.06
C LEU A 266 -2.13 10.00 18.76
N LEU A 267 -1.60 11.19 19.07
CA LEU A 267 -0.31 11.43 19.72
C LEU A 267 -0.52 12.16 21.04
N ALA A 268 -0.04 11.58 22.12
CA ALA A 268 -0.24 12.09 23.50
C ALA A 268 0.21 13.54 23.66
N GLY A 269 -0.69 14.41 24.11
CA GLY A 269 -0.44 15.83 24.40
C GLY A 269 -0.27 16.73 23.17
N ILE A 270 -0.36 16.18 21.94
CA ILE A 270 -0.10 16.92 20.70
C ILE A 270 -1.40 17.20 19.93
N ASN A 271 -2.15 16.16 19.59
CA ASN A 271 -3.35 16.27 18.76
C ASN A 271 -4.54 15.47 19.33
N ASP A 272 -4.49 15.09 20.59
CA ASP A 272 -5.45 14.23 21.29
C ASP A 272 -6.39 14.96 22.26
N ARG A 273 -6.36 16.30 22.31
CA ARG A 273 -7.16 17.11 23.23
C ARG A 273 -8.62 17.18 22.77
N ASP A 274 -9.54 17.51 23.68
CA ASP A 274 -10.95 17.72 23.36
C ASP A 274 -11.18 18.77 22.29
N ASP A 275 -10.37 19.85 22.33
CA ASP A 275 -10.45 20.89 21.31
C ASP A 275 -10.02 20.41 19.93
N ASP A 276 -9.08 19.44 19.86
CA ASP A 276 -8.72 18.80 18.59
C ASP A 276 -9.91 18.01 18.05
N ALA A 277 -10.57 17.22 18.89
CA ALA A 277 -11.76 16.50 18.49
C ALA A 277 -12.89 17.43 18.01
N ARG A 278 -13.14 18.54 18.73
CA ARG A 278 -14.14 19.54 18.34
C ARG A 278 -13.78 20.25 17.02
N ARG A 279 -12.49 20.57 16.80
CA ARG A 279 -12.00 21.12 15.53
C ARG A 279 -12.15 20.11 14.40
N LEU A 280 -11.87 18.83 14.66
CA LEU A 280 -12.03 17.76 13.68
C LEU A 280 -13.49 17.65 13.22
N VAL A 281 -14.45 17.70 14.16
CA VAL A 281 -15.90 17.75 13.85
C VAL A 281 -16.20 18.90 12.88
N LYS A 282 -15.71 20.10 13.16
CA LYS A 282 -15.93 21.29 12.30
C LYS A 282 -15.32 21.12 10.92
N LEU A 283 -14.10 20.58 10.82
CA LEU A 283 -13.40 20.34 9.55
C LEU A 283 -14.15 19.35 8.66
N LEU A 284 -14.75 18.32 9.25
CA LEU A 284 -15.44 17.23 8.54
C LEU A 284 -16.90 17.56 8.22
N SER A 285 -17.43 18.68 8.74
CA SER A 285 -18.81 19.11 8.48
C SER A 285 -19.06 19.20 6.96
N GLY A 286 -20.21 18.63 6.53
CA GLY A 286 -20.62 18.57 5.13
C GLY A 286 -19.88 17.55 4.27
N ILE A 287 -18.99 16.73 4.85
CA ILE A 287 -18.31 15.65 4.12
C ILE A 287 -18.88 14.30 4.55
N ARG A 288 -19.36 13.51 3.62
CA ARG A 288 -19.78 12.13 3.88
C ARG A 288 -18.55 11.25 4.15
N CYS A 289 -18.25 11.03 5.43
CA CYS A 289 -17.01 10.37 5.84
C CYS A 289 -17.17 9.45 7.05
N LYS A 290 -16.11 8.75 7.37
CA LYS A 290 -15.83 8.08 8.64
C LYS A 290 -14.41 8.42 9.08
N VAL A 291 -14.11 8.28 10.37
CA VAL A 291 -12.78 8.52 10.94
C VAL A 291 -12.25 7.21 11.52
N ASN A 292 -11.03 6.86 11.17
CA ASN A 292 -10.24 5.84 11.84
C ASN A 292 -9.27 6.55 12.80
N LEU A 293 -9.46 6.36 14.08
CA LEU A 293 -8.53 6.79 15.12
C LEU A 293 -7.46 5.71 15.29
N ILE A 294 -6.22 6.08 15.07
CA ILE A 294 -5.07 5.19 15.16
C ILE A 294 -4.27 5.58 16.40
N PRO A 295 -4.39 4.87 17.53
CA PRO A 295 -3.47 5.06 18.64
C PRO A 295 -2.05 4.86 18.16
N PHE A 296 -1.15 5.80 18.48
CA PHE A 296 0.21 5.78 17.97
C PHE A 296 0.92 4.45 18.26
N ASN A 297 1.58 3.90 17.26
CA ASN A 297 2.41 2.72 17.40
C ASN A 297 3.85 3.16 17.62
N GLU A 298 4.30 3.08 18.86
CA GLU A 298 5.64 3.50 19.25
C GLU A 298 6.70 2.61 18.57
N PHE A 299 7.83 3.21 18.25
CA PHE A 299 9.01 2.51 17.74
C PHE A 299 10.28 3.13 18.31
N PRO A 300 11.39 2.39 18.38
CA PRO A 300 12.64 2.88 18.95
C PRO A 300 13.11 4.18 18.32
N GLY A 301 13.61 5.11 19.15
CA GLY A 301 14.12 6.40 18.70
C GLY A 301 13.06 7.47 18.44
N ASN A 302 11.75 7.17 18.52
CA ASN A 302 10.70 8.17 18.37
C ASN A 302 10.34 8.84 19.70
N ALA A 303 10.18 10.17 19.68
CA ALA A 303 9.83 10.96 20.87
C ALA A 303 8.33 10.98 21.17
N PHE A 304 7.46 10.71 20.19
CA PHE A 304 6.01 10.68 20.38
C PHE A 304 5.59 9.50 21.26
N ARG A 305 4.43 9.67 21.91
CA ARG A 305 3.86 8.64 22.79
C ARG A 305 2.39 8.38 22.44
N ARG A 306 1.95 7.16 22.68
CA ARG A 306 0.57 6.76 22.56
C ARG A 306 -0.26 7.40 23.67
N PRO A 307 -1.43 7.98 23.40
CA PRO A 307 -2.34 8.44 24.46
C PRO A 307 -2.86 7.27 25.32
N ALA A 308 -3.23 7.59 26.56
CA ALA A 308 -3.96 6.65 27.41
C ALA A 308 -5.32 6.30 26.81
N ASP A 309 -5.86 5.12 27.16
CA ASP A 309 -7.08 4.60 26.53
C ASP A 309 -8.32 5.47 26.85
N ASP A 310 -8.42 6.01 28.06
CA ASP A 310 -9.48 6.95 28.44
C ASP A 310 -9.46 8.21 27.56
N ARG A 311 -8.28 8.70 27.21
CA ARG A 311 -8.12 9.84 26.32
C ARG A 311 -8.60 9.51 24.89
N ILE A 312 -8.25 8.32 24.39
CA ILE A 312 -8.68 7.82 23.08
C ILE A 312 -10.21 7.66 23.04
N PHE A 313 -10.80 7.05 24.07
CA PHE A 313 -12.25 6.88 24.16
C PHE A 313 -13.01 8.21 24.29
N THR A 314 -12.45 9.17 25.05
CA THR A 314 -13.05 10.51 25.15
C THR A 314 -13.02 11.21 23.79
N PHE A 315 -11.92 11.15 23.06
CA PHE A 315 -11.81 11.73 21.71
C PHE A 315 -12.83 11.09 20.76
N GLN A 316 -12.94 9.75 20.75
CA GLN A 316 -13.95 9.04 19.97
C GLN A 316 -15.37 9.47 20.33
N ALA A 317 -15.69 9.56 21.62
CA ALA A 317 -17.01 9.94 22.10
C ALA A 317 -17.44 11.34 21.62
N ILE A 318 -16.50 12.31 21.54
CA ILE A 318 -16.79 13.66 21.02
C ILE A 318 -17.19 13.57 19.54
N LEU A 319 -16.47 12.79 18.71
CA LEU A 319 -16.80 12.60 17.30
C LEU A 319 -18.15 11.91 17.12
N THR A 320 -18.39 10.83 17.86
CA THR A 320 -19.63 10.04 17.76
C THR A 320 -20.85 10.83 18.20
N ARG A 321 -20.75 11.62 19.28
CA ARG A 321 -21.84 12.54 19.72
C ARG A 321 -22.18 13.60 18.68
N ALA A 322 -21.21 13.97 17.83
CA ALA A 322 -21.41 14.88 16.72
C ALA A 322 -21.91 14.19 15.43
N GLY A 323 -22.25 12.88 15.49
CA GLY A 323 -22.77 12.12 14.36
C GLY A 323 -21.71 11.62 13.37
N ILE A 324 -20.44 11.63 13.76
CA ILE A 324 -19.34 11.11 12.91
C ILE A 324 -19.04 9.68 13.35
N ASP A 325 -19.12 8.73 12.39
CA ASP A 325 -18.66 7.36 12.63
C ASP A 325 -17.14 7.34 12.86
N ALA A 326 -16.72 7.10 14.10
CA ALA A 326 -15.33 7.05 14.51
C ALA A 326 -14.98 5.66 15.05
N PHE A 327 -13.94 5.04 14.48
CA PHE A 327 -13.49 3.69 14.82
C PHE A 327 -12.06 3.74 15.36
N ILE A 328 -11.83 3.15 16.53
CA ILE A 328 -10.50 2.96 17.09
C ILE A 328 -9.89 1.73 16.40
N ARG A 329 -8.77 1.92 15.71
CA ARG A 329 -8.06 0.83 15.04
C ARG A 329 -7.24 0.04 16.04
N LYS A 330 -7.47 -1.28 16.08
CA LYS A 330 -6.58 -2.18 16.82
C LYS A 330 -5.24 -2.24 16.10
N SER A 331 -4.15 -1.97 16.84
CA SER A 331 -2.80 -2.14 16.30
C SER A 331 -2.48 -3.61 16.19
N ARG A 332 -2.03 -4.04 15.02
CA ARG A 332 -1.65 -5.41 14.71
C ARG A 332 -0.18 -5.47 14.32
N GLY A 333 0.52 -6.56 14.67
CA GLY A 333 1.92 -6.78 14.27
C GLY A 333 2.92 -5.82 14.93
N ARG A 334 2.64 -5.29 16.12
CA ARG A 334 3.54 -4.34 16.80
C ARG A 334 4.88 -4.95 17.18
N ASP A 335 4.90 -6.20 17.56
CA ASP A 335 6.07 -6.97 17.97
C ASP A 335 7.06 -7.24 16.82
N VAL A 336 6.57 -7.26 15.59
CA VAL A 336 7.38 -7.40 14.37
C VAL A 336 7.54 -6.06 13.60
N LEU A 337 7.17 -4.93 14.22
CA LEU A 337 7.14 -3.61 13.57
C LEU A 337 6.35 -3.63 12.26
N GLY A 338 5.22 -4.32 12.26
CA GLY A 338 4.30 -4.44 11.15
C GLY A 338 3.09 -3.51 11.23
N ALA A 339 2.94 -2.73 12.32
CA ALA A 339 1.81 -1.82 12.47
C ALA A 339 1.98 -0.53 11.66
N CYS A 340 0.87 0.20 11.49
CA CYS A 340 0.88 1.48 10.76
C CYS A 340 1.93 2.44 11.34
N GLY A 341 2.76 3.00 10.45
CA GLY A 341 3.86 3.91 10.79
C GLY A 341 5.15 3.23 11.24
N GLN A 342 5.19 1.90 11.34
CA GLN A 342 6.36 1.16 11.83
C GLN A 342 7.18 0.48 10.72
N LEU A 343 6.75 0.55 9.45
CA LEU A 343 7.48 -0.08 8.34
C LEU A 343 8.77 0.67 8.03
N GLY A 344 9.86 -0.08 7.90
CA GLY A 344 11.18 0.45 7.57
C GLY A 344 12.31 -0.17 8.37
N ASN A 345 13.54 0.15 7.98
CA ASN A 345 14.75 -0.32 8.67
C ASN A 345 14.98 0.49 9.95
N ILE A 346 15.08 -0.20 11.09
CA ILE A 346 15.65 0.41 12.29
C ILE A 346 17.16 0.54 12.04
N PRO A 347 17.77 1.71 12.29
CA PRO A 347 19.23 1.83 12.28
C PRO A 347 19.86 0.77 13.21
N THR A 348 20.79 -0.01 12.65
CA THR A 348 21.54 -1.02 13.41
C THR A 348 22.28 -0.34 14.56
N GLY A 349 21.85 -0.59 15.79
CA GLY A 349 22.45 -0.01 17.01
C GLY A 349 21.54 0.03 18.23
N GLN A 350 20.22 -0.11 18.09
CA GLN A 350 19.29 -0.07 19.21
C GLN A 350 18.27 -1.22 19.13
N GLY A 351 18.51 -2.30 19.88
CA GLY A 351 17.48 -3.25 20.31
C GLY A 351 17.09 -4.38 19.35
N SER A 352 18.03 -5.23 18.98
CA SER A 352 17.75 -6.48 18.23
C SER A 352 17.60 -7.71 19.14
N SER A 353 16.72 -7.70 20.15
CA SER A 353 16.66 -8.85 21.06
C SER A 353 15.29 -9.53 21.24
N ALA A 354 14.34 -9.38 20.31
CA ALA A 354 13.04 -10.07 20.43
C ALA A 354 12.32 -10.37 19.08
N LEU A 355 13.03 -10.52 17.98
CA LEU A 355 12.38 -10.94 16.73
C LEU A 355 12.47 -12.47 16.60
N THR A 356 11.37 -13.17 16.83
CA THR A 356 11.27 -14.60 16.50
C THR A 356 11.23 -14.71 14.98
N GLN A 357 12.38 -15.00 14.38
CA GLN A 357 12.48 -15.26 12.95
C GLN A 357 11.97 -16.68 12.68
N ILE A 358 10.92 -16.79 11.88
CA ILE A 358 10.64 -18.01 11.13
C ILE A 358 11.12 -17.72 9.71
N GLU A 359 12.36 -18.10 9.41
CA GLU A 359 12.89 -18.02 8.06
C GLU A 359 12.24 -19.11 7.21
N SER A 360 11.26 -18.76 6.42
CA SER A 360 10.89 -19.53 5.23
C SER A 360 11.42 -18.77 4.00
N ARG A 361 12.42 -19.32 3.35
CA ARG A 361 12.83 -18.86 2.01
C ARG A 361 11.75 -19.27 1.02
N CYS A 362 11.38 -18.36 0.13
CA CYS A 362 10.46 -18.62 -0.98
C CYS A 362 11.03 -19.66 -1.95
#